data_f42be659a59b2825df624840f5301a7a
#
_entry.id   f42be659a59b2825df624840f5301a7a
#
_cell.length_a   1.000
_cell.length_b   1.000
_cell.length_c   1.000
_cell.angle_alpha   90.00
_cell.angle_beta   90.00
_cell.angle_gamma   90.00
#
_symmetry.space_group_name_H-M   'P 1'
#
loop_
_entity.id
_entity.type
_entity.pdbx_description
1 polymer ?
#
loop_
_entity_poly.entity_id
_entity_poly.type
_entity_poly.pdbx_seq_one_letter_code
_entity_poly.pdbx_strand_id
1 'polypeptide(L)'
;MEIEVITKEKLSDYKHLMLSYIYEELEQYEDDLDCEYICLAATVPNEDGIIIPVSVLICLMEPFGDIAILSIYTLPAYRRQGYASELLDKTVFVARRLFVFEEGEDEENVDLKAVYRLRPEYQEVFEAFLKKNHFVDFVLLDEEDDPQVWAAMAEYRFYKTDADSEPEE
;
A
#
# COMPACT_ATOMS: atom_id res chain seq x y z
N MET A 1 16.70 8.97 1.22
CA MET A 1 15.73 7.83 1.16
C MET A 1 15.63 7.37 -0.27
N GLU A 2 15.70 6.07 -0.48
CA GLU A 2 15.43 5.44 -1.76
C GLU A 2 14.26 4.47 -1.61
N ILE A 3 13.49 4.26 -2.67
CA ILE A 3 12.43 3.26 -2.72
C ILE A 3 12.91 2.15 -3.64
N GLU A 4 12.92 0.94 -3.11
CA GLU A 4 13.30 -0.27 -3.83
C GLU A 4 12.10 -1.19 -4.04
N VAL A 5 12.09 -1.86 -5.20
CA VAL A 5 11.17 -2.98 -5.44
C VAL A 5 11.74 -4.23 -4.79
N ILE A 6 10.94 -4.89 -3.97
CA ILE A 6 11.30 -6.16 -3.35
C ILE A 6 11.05 -7.28 -4.36
N THR A 7 12.12 -7.95 -4.77
CA THR A 7 12.07 -9.14 -5.62
C THR A 7 12.13 -10.41 -4.79
N LYS A 8 11.74 -11.55 -5.36
CA LYS A 8 11.87 -12.86 -4.70
C LYS A 8 13.29 -13.17 -4.23
N GLU A 9 14.28 -12.80 -5.02
CA GLU A 9 15.70 -13.03 -4.70
C GLU A 9 16.15 -12.25 -3.46
N LYS A 10 15.56 -11.07 -3.23
CA LYS A 10 15.87 -10.19 -2.10
C LYS A 10 14.91 -10.35 -0.93
N LEU A 11 13.87 -11.15 -1.06
CA LEU A 11 12.78 -11.24 -0.09
C LEU A 11 13.26 -11.55 1.34
N SER A 12 14.26 -12.41 1.48
CA SER A 12 14.81 -12.76 2.80
C SER A 12 15.43 -11.59 3.54
N ASP A 13 15.93 -10.57 2.86
CA ASP A 13 16.52 -9.37 3.46
C ASP A 13 15.48 -8.49 4.17
N TYR A 14 14.19 -8.65 3.83
CA TYR A 14 13.08 -7.90 4.39
C TYR A 14 12.21 -8.69 5.36
N LYS A 15 12.56 -9.94 5.64
CA LYS A 15 11.76 -10.85 6.49
C LYS A 15 11.40 -10.24 7.86
N HIS A 16 12.31 -9.52 8.46
CA HIS A 16 12.13 -8.88 9.77
C HIS A 16 11.15 -7.68 9.75
N LEU A 17 10.76 -7.22 8.57
CA LEU A 17 9.79 -6.14 8.36
C LEU A 17 8.41 -6.65 7.95
N MET A 18 8.20 -7.96 7.96
CA MET A 18 6.95 -8.60 7.54
C MET A 18 6.41 -9.52 8.62
N LEU A 19 5.10 -9.67 8.65
CA LEU A 19 4.47 -10.77 9.37
C LEU A 19 4.85 -12.11 8.72
N SER A 20 5.06 -13.15 9.51
CA SER A 20 5.55 -14.44 9.01
C SER A 20 4.65 -15.06 7.95
N TYR A 21 3.32 -14.95 8.09
CA TYR A 21 2.40 -15.48 7.10
C TYR A 21 2.44 -14.72 5.76
N ILE A 22 2.70 -13.42 5.78
CA ILE A 22 2.91 -12.63 4.54
C ILE A 22 4.20 -13.07 3.86
N TYR A 23 5.28 -13.21 4.62
CA TYR A 23 6.55 -13.67 4.10
C TYR A 23 6.44 -15.05 3.45
N GLU A 24 5.78 -16.01 4.11
CA GLU A 24 5.56 -17.36 3.62
C GLU A 24 4.72 -17.37 2.33
N GLU A 25 3.68 -16.55 2.27
CA GLU A 25 2.86 -16.40 1.06
C GLU A 25 3.68 -15.90 -0.13
N LEU A 26 4.49 -14.86 0.07
CA LEU A 26 5.35 -14.33 -0.98
C LEU A 26 6.46 -15.30 -1.40
N GLU A 27 7.03 -16.04 -0.44
CA GLU A 27 8.06 -17.04 -0.70
C GLU A 27 7.52 -18.21 -1.52
N GLN A 28 6.29 -18.63 -1.28
CA GLN A 28 5.63 -19.73 -1.97
C GLN A 28 5.02 -19.36 -3.32
N TYR A 29 4.90 -18.07 -3.61
CA TYR A 29 4.38 -17.62 -4.89
C TYR A 29 5.29 -18.08 -6.03
N GLU A 30 4.73 -18.71 -7.06
CA GLU A 30 5.52 -19.42 -8.09
C GLU A 30 6.15 -18.49 -9.13
N ASP A 31 5.48 -17.36 -9.43
CA ASP A 31 5.93 -16.39 -10.41
C ASP A 31 6.75 -15.24 -9.77
N ASP A 32 7.20 -14.28 -10.58
CA ASP A 32 7.80 -13.04 -10.09
C ASP A 32 6.77 -12.23 -9.31
N LEU A 33 7.19 -11.61 -8.21
CA LEU A 33 6.26 -10.92 -7.32
C LEU A 33 5.48 -9.81 -8.03
N ASP A 34 6.09 -9.12 -8.98
CA ASP A 34 5.47 -8.04 -9.72
C ASP A 34 4.36 -8.47 -10.69
N CYS A 35 4.14 -9.79 -10.88
CA CYS A 35 3.00 -10.30 -11.64
C CYS A 35 1.66 -9.99 -10.95
N GLU A 36 1.60 -10.07 -9.62
CA GLU A 36 0.37 -9.86 -8.84
C GLU A 36 0.55 -8.92 -7.65
N TYR A 37 1.78 -8.69 -7.21
CA TYR A 37 2.07 -7.89 -6.02
C TYR A 37 2.79 -6.59 -6.35
N ILE A 38 2.56 -5.59 -5.52
CA ILE A 38 3.41 -4.41 -5.41
C ILE A 38 4.11 -4.49 -4.06
N CYS A 39 5.40 -4.79 -4.07
CA CYS A 39 6.22 -4.94 -2.88
C CYS A 39 7.31 -3.89 -2.88
N LEU A 40 7.22 -2.92 -2.00
CA LEU A 40 8.13 -1.78 -1.94
C LEU A 40 8.78 -1.66 -0.57
N ALA A 41 10.04 -1.23 -0.55
CA ALA A 41 10.76 -0.88 0.66
C ALA A 41 11.37 0.52 0.55
N ALA A 42 11.32 1.26 1.64
CA ALA A 42 12.10 2.48 1.81
C ALA A 42 13.40 2.14 2.51
N THR A 43 14.51 2.61 1.95
CA THR A 43 15.85 2.39 2.47
C THR A 43 16.54 3.71 2.79
N VAL A 44 17.35 3.72 3.82
CA VAL A 44 18.13 4.88 4.26
C VAL A 44 19.50 4.43 4.74
N PRO A 45 20.54 5.29 4.66
CA PRO A 45 21.81 5.01 5.33
C PRO A 45 21.65 5.10 6.86
N ASN A 46 22.22 4.14 7.57
CA ASN A 46 22.34 4.19 9.02
C ASN A 46 23.52 5.08 9.44
N GLU A 47 23.81 5.14 10.74
CA GLU A 47 24.94 5.94 11.29
C GLU A 47 26.30 5.56 10.72
N ASP A 48 26.49 4.32 10.31
CA ASP A 48 27.72 3.81 9.69
C ASP A 48 27.73 3.99 8.15
N GLY A 49 26.70 4.61 7.57
CA GLY A 49 26.55 4.78 6.13
C GLY A 49 26.09 3.52 5.39
N ILE A 50 25.68 2.48 6.10
CA ILE A 50 25.17 1.25 5.52
C ILE A 50 23.67 1.46 5.17
N ILE A 51 23.30 1.13 3.94
CA ILE A 51 21.90 1.22 3.50
C ILE A 51 21.09 0.10 4.15
N ILE A 52 20.05 0.48 4.88
CA ILE A 52 19.14 -0.45 5.56
C ILE A 52 17.69 -0.18 5.17
N PRO A 53 16.85 -1.23 5.07
CA PRO A 53 15.41 -1.04 4.90
C PRO A 53 14.79 -0.61 6.23
N VAL A 54 13.90 0.38 6.18
CA VAL A 54 13.24 0.95 7.37
C VAL A 54 11.73 0.88 7.31
N SER A 55 11.16 0.72 6.13
CA SER A 55 9.71 0.60 5.94
C SER A 55 9.41 -0.29 4.75
N VAL A 56 8.34 -1.06 4.83
CA VAL A 56 7.83 -1.89 3.72
C VAL A 56 6.34 -1.71 3.55
N LEU A 57 5.89 -1.84 2.31
CA LEU A 57 4.49 -1.88 1.94
C LEU A 57 4.29 -3.01 0.94
N ILE A 58 3.35 -3.90 1.25
CA ILE A 58 3.00 -5.07 0.44
C ILE A 58 1.54 -4.96 0.05
N CYS A 59 1.27 -4.95 -1.24
CA CYS A 59 -0.06 -4.96 -1.80
C CYS A 59 -0.24 -6.10 -2.79
N LEU A 60 -1.44 -6.65 -2.85
CA LEU A 60 -1.91 -7.53 -3.91
C LEU A 60 -2.72 -6.68 -4.89
N MET A 61 -2.43 -6.78 -6.17
CA MET A 61 -3.24 -6.17 -7.22
C MET A 61 -4.44 -7.05 -7.51
N GLU A 62 -5.62 -6.51 -7.25
CA GLU A 62 -6.88 -7.17 -7.51
C GLU A 62 -7.44 -6.75 -8.87
N PRO A 63 -8.29 -7.56 -9.51
CA PRO A 63 -9.01 -7.15 -10.71
C PRO A 63 -9.84 -5.87 -10.46
N PHE A 64 -10.13 -5.12 -11.52
CA PHE A 64 -11.01 -3.95 -11.49
C PHE A 64 -10.51 -2.71 -10.73
N GLY A 65 -9.21 -2.55 -10.59
CA GLY A 65 -8.63 -1.34 -10.03
C GLY A 65 -8.52 -1.32 -8.50
N ASP A 66 -8.63 -2.49 -7.85
CA ASP A 66 -8.48 -2.62 -6.41
C ASP A 66 -7.05 -3.01 -6.05
N ILE A 67 -6.53 -2.42 -4.98
CA ILE A 67 -5.30 -2.87 -4.32
C ILE A 67 -5.65 -3.39 -2.93
N ALA A 68 -5.27 -4.62 -2.63
CA ALA A 68 -5.37 -5.14 -1.28
C ALA A 68 -4.08 -4.82 -0.52
N ILE A 69 -4.17 -3.96 0.48
CA ILE A 69 -3.04 -3.62 1.35
C ILE A 69 -2.88 -4.76 2.36
N LEU A 70 -1.85 -5.58 2.18
CA LEU A 70 -1.60 -6.75 3.02
C LEU A 70 -0.75 -6.40 4.23
N SER A 71 0.22 -5.50 4.08
CA SER A 71 1.11 -5.08 5.15
C SER A 71 1.70 -3.70 4.89
N ILE A 72 1.72 -2.89 5.93
CA ILE A 72 2.54 -1.68 6.02
C ILE A 72 3.27 -1.74 7.35
N TYR A 73 4.58 -1.64 7.33
CA TYR A 73 5.37 -1.62 8.55
C TYR A 73 6.55 -0.66 8.43
N THR A 74 6.76 0.11 9.46
CA THR A 74 7.93 0.99 9.61
C THR A 74 8.61 0.68 10.95
N LEU A 75 9.93 0.53 10.93
CA LEU A 75 10.71 0.35 12.15
C LEU A 75 10.40 1.47 13.16
N PRO A 76 10.25 1.17 14.45
CA PRO A 76 9.84 2.14 15.46
C PRO A 76 10.66 3.42 15.47
N ALA A 77 11.99 3.32 15.34
CA ALA A 77 12.89 4.48 15.30
C ALA A 77 12.70 5.40 14.09
N TYR A 78 12.03 4.93 13.04
CA TYR A 78 11.83 5.65 11.77
C TYR A 78 10.38 6.06 11.52
N ARG A 79 9.50 5.85 12.49
CA ARG A 79 8.09 6.21 12.37
C ARG A 79 7.89 7.72 12.37
N ARG A 80 6.79 8.16 11.74
CA ARG A 80 6.37 9.56 11.63
C ARG A 80 7.33 10.46 10.85
N GLN A 81 8.13 9.87 9.99
CA GLN A 81 9.05 10.56 9.08
C GLN A 81 8.60 10.52 7.61
N GLY A 82 7.40 10.02 7.35
CA GLY A 82 6.79 10.00 6.03
C GLY A 82 7.10 8.78 5.15
N TYR A 83 7.88 7.82 5.62
CA TYR A 83 8.26 6.65 4.79
C TYR A 83 7.08 5.84 4.30
N ALA A 84 6.12 5.53 5.14
CA ALA A 84 4.92 4.79 4.75
C ALA A 84 4.09 5.57 3.72
N SER A 85 3.97 6.88 3.87
CA SER A 85 3.27 7.75 2.91
C SER A 85 3.96 7.76 1.54
N GLU A 86 5.27 7.85 1.49
CA GLU A 86 6.05 7.77 0.25
C GLU A 86 5.89 6.42 -0.45
N LEU A 87 5.88 5.32 0.31
CA LEU A 87 5.62 3.99 -0.24
C LEU A 87 4.20 3.87 -0.79
N LEU A 88 3.22 4.42 -0.10
CA LEU A 88 1.83 4.42 -0.58
C LEU A 88 1.66 5.25 -1.84
N ASP A 89 2.24 6.43 -1.91
CA ASP A 89 2.23 7.28 -3.11
C ASP A 89 2.85 6.54 -4.30
N LYS A 90 3.97 5.89 -4.09
CA LYS A 90 4.61 5.08 -5.14
C LYS A 90 3.75 3.88 -5.55
N THR A 91 3.10 3.24 -4.61
CA THR A 91 2.17 2.14 -4.89
C THR A 91 0.98 2.59 -5.73
N VAL A 92 0.38 3.72 -5.38
CA VAL A 92 -0.71 4.33 -6.15
C VAL A 92 -0.27 4.66 -7.56
N PHE A 93 0.91 5.26 -7.71
CA PHE A 93 1.47 5.59 -9.02
C PHE A 93 1.65 4.36 -9.91
N VAL A 94 2.22 3.28 -9.35
CA VAL A 94 2.43 2.02 -10.08
C VAL A 94 1.11 1.35 -10.41
N ALA A 95 0.20 1.23 -9.45
CA ALA A 95 -1.09 0.58 -9.63
C ALA A 95 -1.93 1.27 -10.71
N ARG A 96 -1.98 2.59 -10.69
CA ARG A 96 -2.73 3.36 -11.70
C ARG A 96 -2.19 3.14 -13.10
N ARG A 97 -0.90 3.13 -13.29
CA ARG A 97 -0.28 2.86 -14.60
C ARG A 97 -0.56 1.45 -15.10
N LEU A 98 -0.53 0.45 -14.22
CA LEU A 98 -0.85 -0.91 -14.59
C LEU A 98 -2.31 -1.07 -15.01
N PHE A 99 -3.25 -0.47 -14.27
CA PHE A 99 -4.67 -0.52 -14.62
C PHE A 99 -4.98 0.23 -15.93
N VAL A 100 -4.36 1.37 -16.16
CA VAL A 100 -4.46 2.08 -17.46
C VAL A 100 -3.99 1.19 -18.60
N PHE A 101 -2.87 0.51 -18.43
CA PHE A 101 -2.30 -0.34 -19.47
C PHE A 101 -3.19 -1.57 -19.77
N GLU A 102 -3.73 -2.21 -18.74
CA GLU A 102 -4.55 -3.41 -18.88
C GLU A 102 -5.94 -3.11 -19.44
N GLU A 103 -6.56 -2.01 -19.03
CA GLU A 103 -7.96 -1.69 -19.35
C GLU A 103 -8.09 -0.70 -20.51
N GLY A 104 -6.99 -0.10 -20.98
CA GLY A 104 -6.98 0.85 -22.08
C GLY A 104 -7.69 2.17 -21.75
N GLU A 105 -7.90 2.47 -20.49
CA GLU A 105 -8.49 3.73 -20.03
C GLU A 105 -7.42 4.82 -19.85
N ASP A 106 -7.86 6.08 -19.86
CA ASP A 106 -6.99 7.19 -19.52
C ASP A 106 -6.67 7.17 -18.01
N GLU A 107 -5.47 7.56 -17.63
CA GLU A 107 -5.01 7.57 -16.23
C GLU A 107 -5.96 8.35 -15.29
N GLU A 108 -6.61 9.39 -15.80
CA GLU A 108 -7.58 10.21 -15.06
C GLU A 108 -8.90 9.48 -14.75
N ASN A 109 -9.23 8.44 -15.52
CA ASN A 109 -10.49 7.70 -15.40
C ASN A 109 -10.34 6.38 -14.60
N VAL A 110 -9.16 6.06 -14.12
CA VAL A 110 -8.96 4.86 -13.31
C VAL A 110 -9.43 5.11 -11.88
N ASP A 111 -10.47 4.39 -11.49
CA ASP A 111 -10.91 4.33 -10.10
C ASP A 111 -10.02 3.36 -9.33
N LEU A 112 -9.23 3.88 -8.40
CA LEU A 112 -8.38 3.08 -7.54
C LEU A 112 -9.00 2.97 -6.15
N LYS A 113 -9.16 1.76 -5.68
CA LYS A 113 -9.67 1.45 -4.34
C LYS A 113 -8.66 0.65 -3.55
N ALA A 114 -8.48 1.00 -2.28
CA ALA A 114 -7.73 0.21 -1.32
C ALA A 114 -8.67 -0.67 -0.53
N VAL A 115 -8.38 -1.96 -0.50
CA VAL A 115 -9.04 -2.94 0.37
C VAL A 115 -8.05 -3.34 1.45
N TYR A 116 -8.49 -3.40 2.69
CA TYR A 116 -7.61 -3.74 3.80
C TYR A 116 -8.38 -4.43 4.92
N ARG A 117 -7.65 -5.23 5.69
CA ARG A 117 -8.15 -5.92 6.87
C ARG A 117 -7.28 -5.58 8.07
N LEU A 118 -7.90 -5.19 9.16
CA LEU A 118 -7.18 -4.85 10.38
C LEU A 118 -8.04 -5.11 11.62
N ARG A 119 -7.39 -5.19 12.75
CA ARG A 119 -8.08 -5.28 14.03
C ARG A 119 -8.75 -3.94 14.35
N PRO A 120 -9.91 -3.94 15.03
CA PRO A 120 -10.66 -2.72 15.36
C PRO A 120 -9.82 -1.65 16.07
N GLU A 121 -8.87 -2.04 16.89
CA GLU A 121 -7.98 -1.14 17.64
C GLU A 121 -7.07 -0.28 16.75
N TYR A 122 -6.78 -0.73 15.52
CA TYR A 122 -5.96 0.01 14.55
C TYR A 122 -6.74 0.80 13.52
N GLN A 123 -8.06 0.66 13.49
CA GLN A 123 -8.93 1.26 12.47
C GLN A 123 -8.75 2.76 12.38
N GLU A 124 -8.85 3.47 13.50
CA GLU A 124 -8.80 4.93 13.54
C GLU A 124 -7.46 5.47 13.04
N VAL A 125 -6.36 4.86 13.47
CA VAL A 125 -5.00 5.26 13.07
C VAL A 125 -4.78 4.98 11.58
N PHE A 126 -5.23 3.84 11.09
CA PHE A 126 -5.06 3.46 9.70
C PHE A 126 -5.92 4.30 8.75
N GLU A 127 -7.17 4.58 9.11
CA GLU A 127 -8.04 5.47 8.34
C GLU A 127 -7.47 6.90 8.31
N ALA A 128 -6.93 7.41 9.40
CA ALA A 128 -6.27 8.71 9.44
C ALA A 128 -5.06 8.76 8.49
N PHE A 129 -4.27 7.69 8.44
CA PHE A 129 -3.16 7.53 7.50
C PHE A 129 -3.63 7.54 6.05
N LEU A 130 -4.68 6.79 5.72
CA LEU A 130 -5.25 6.75 4.37
C LEU A 130 -5.85 8.10 3.97
N LYS A 131 -6.59 8.78 4.88
CA LYS A 131 -7.14 10.12 4.64
C LYS A 131 -6.05 11.14 4.31
N LYS A 132 -4.94 11.11 5.04
CA LYS A 132 -3.78 11.96 4.77
C LYS A 132 -3.20 11.72 3.38
N ASN A 133 -3.34 10.51 2.85
CA ASN A 133 -2.84 10.08 1.55
C ASN A 133 -3.94 10.06 0.47
N HIS A 134 -4.93 10.92 0.59
CA HIS A 134 -5.99 11.17 -0.41
C HIS A 134 -7.01 10.04 -0.60
N PHE A 135 -7.14 9.13 0.35
CA PHE A 135 -8.21 8.15 0.36
C PHE A 135 -9.43 8.69 1.10
N VAL A 136 -10.59 8.46 0.55
CA VAL A 136 -11.90 8.92 1.05
C VAL A 136 -12.96 7.83 0.89
N ASP A 137 -14.20 8.12 1.32
CA ASP A 137 -15.35 7.22 1.16
C ASP A 137 -15.12 5.83 1.78
N PHE A 138 -14.74 5.82 3.04
CA PHE A 138 -14.50 4.59 3.80
C PHE A 138 -15.80 3.80 3.96
N VAL A 139 -15.78 2.56 3.49
CA VAL A 139 -16.90 1.63 3.57
C VAL A 139 -16.48 0.39 4.33
N LEU A 140 -17.22 0.06 5.38
CA LEU A 140 -17.05 -1.21 6.09
C LEU A 140 -17.61 -2.34 5.23
N LEU A 141 -16.81 -3.36 4.99
CA LEU A 141 -17.23 -4.59 4.34
C LEU A 141 -17.69 -5.59 5.40
N ASP A 142 -18.85 -6.22 5.18
CA ASP A 142 -19.34 -7.26 6.06
C ASP A 142 -18.51 -8.53 5.89
N GLU A 143 -17.65 -8.82 6.87
CA GLU A 143 -17.01 -10.12 7.00
C GLU A 143 -17.60 -10.83 8.22
N GLU A 144 -18.37 -11.87 7.96
CA GLU A 144 -19.11 -12.61 8.99
C GLU A 144 -18.23 -13.57 9.79
N ASP A 145 -17.05 -13.94 9.29
CA ASP A 145 -16.28 -15.08 9.81
C ASP A 145 -15.35 -14.75 10.97
N ASP A 146 -14.92 -13.48 11.13
CA ASP A 146 -14.07 -13.07 12.25
C ASP A 146 -14.44 -11.68 12.77
N PRO A 147 -15.15 -11.59 13.92
CA PRO A 147 -15.54 -10.30 14.50
C PRO A 147 -14.35 -9.46 15.00
N GLN A 148 -13.14 -10.00 15.02
CA GLN A 148 -11.92 -9.29 15.41
C GLN A 148 -11.21 -8.63 14.21
N VAL A 149 -11.65 -8.91 12.99
CA VAL A 149 -11.06 -8.37 11.77
C VAL A 149 -12.09 -7.52 11.04
N TRP A 150 -11.74 -6.29 10.78
CA TRP A 150 -12.52 -5.39 9.96
C TRP A 150 -11.98 -5.37 8.54
N ALA A 151 -12.84 -5.68 7.60
CA ALA A 151 -12.57 -5.42 6.20
C ALA A 151 -13.19 -4.08 5.82
N ALA A 152 -12.40 -3.23 5.19
CA ALA A 152 -12.84 -1.93 4.75
C ALA A 152 -12.26 -1.60 3.39
N MET A 153 -12.88 -0.65 2.72
CA MET A 153 -12.49 -0.14 1.43
C MET A 153 -12.50 1.37 1.45
N ALA A 154 -11.52 2.00 0.80
CA ALA A 154 -11.45 3.43 0.59
C ALA A 154 -11.09 3.74 -0.86
N GLU A 155 -11.65 4.80 -1.41
CA GLU A 155 -11.40 5.26 -2.77
C GLU A 155 -10.30 6.33 -2.79
N TYR A 156 -9.36 6.22 -3.73
CA TYR A 156 -8.35 7.23 -3.97
C TYR A 156 -8.90 8.36 -4.85
N ARG A 157 -8.81 9.62 -4.39
CA ARG A 157 -9.41 10.78 -5.06
C ARG A 157 -8.48 11.95 -5.29
N PHE A 158 -7.21 11.70 -5.46
CA PHE A 158 -6.24 12.79 -5.58
C PHE A 158 -6.62 13.82 -6.67
N TYR A 159 -7.12 13.39 -7.82
CA TYR A 159 -7.48 14.33 -8.89
C TYR A 159 -8.81 15.01 -8.71
N LYS A 160 -9.75 14.33 -8.07
CA LYS A 160 -11.09 14.89 -7.82
C LYS A 160 -11.01 16.03 -6.81
N THR A 161 -10.04 16.00 -5.89
CA THR A 161 -9.79 17.09 -4.95
C THR A 161 -9.22 18.33 -5.63
N ASP A 162 -8.38 18.18 -6.64
CA ASP A 162 -7.85 19.30 -7.41
C ASP A 162 -8.94 19.94 -8.30
N ALA A 163 -9.86 19.15 -8.84
CA ALA A 163 -10.99 19.62 -9.61
C ALA A 163 -12.11 20.23 -8.75
N ASP A 164 -12.31 19.69 -7.56
CA ASP A 164 -13.30 20.20 -6.58
C ASP A 164 -12.80 21.48 -5.88
N SER A 165 -11.53 21.81 -6.00
CA SER A 165 -10.94 23.03 -5.44
C SER A 165 -11.06 24.25 -6.36
N GLU A 166 -11.68 24.14 -7.53
CA GLU A 166 -12.08 25.32 -8.30
C GLU A 166 -13.18 26.05 -7.52
N PRO A 167 -12.96 27.33 -7.18
CA PRO A 167 -13.98 28.08 -6.48
C PRO A 167 -15.22 28.14 -7.35
N GLU A 168 -16.33 27.69 -6.83
CA GLU A 168 -17.63 28.00 -7.40
C GLU A 168 -17.75 29.53 -7.48
N GLU A 169 -17.66 30.06 -8.67
CA GLU A 169 -18.01 31.45 -8.92
C GLU A 169 -19.54 31.63 -8.87
#